data_8e47a8d73c6a51f091dff36b8ab14b3f
#
_entry.id   8e47a8d73c6a51f091dff36b8ab14b3f
#
_cell.length_a   1.000
_cell.length_b   1.000
_cell.length_c   1.000
_cell.angle_alpha   90.00
_cell.angle_beta   90.00
_cell.angle_gamma   90.00
#
_symmetry.space_group_name_H-M   'P 1'
#
loop_
_entity.id
_entity.type
_entity.pdbx_description
1 polymer ?
#
loop_
_entity_poly.entity_id
_entity_poly.type
_entity_poly.pdbx_seq_one_letter_code
_entity_poly.pdbx_strand_id
1 'polypeptide(L)'
;MSRFKIQFPMLTCVISLLLLHVMGCRPNQETSGLTTQFVFLVSADGLRHQELFGGIDPQLSNSTHLEQSGIENLEAFREQYWNEDPSARRHLLMPFFWSHLAGQGVILGNRDKGSVVHLKNPHRFSYPSYAEILNGQPQSAVDSNDRVFSPRPTILEYLSDELGGGSPYKSAAFASWDVFNWIAMHTEGNIYCNAGYEPPPLEMNAPELEKLSRLQFDMKTPWDTVRHDAVTLGLAIAYIKQYKPSFFYLALGETDDWAHERRYDRMIQMIRLFDDALRDLWSTLQSMEPYRGRTTLVVTTDHGRGREMDDWTSHGSEVPGSEETWIAIFGPDTPNRGEIHGTPVYTQSHIAATILRFYGLEVGRFNQQAEGPIEEAFEGDGDESPS
;
A
#
# COMPACT_ATOMS: atom_id res chain seq x y z
N MET A 1 51.18 55.39 -49.05
CA MET A 1 51.45 56.60 -48.20
C MET A 1 50.64 56.46 -46.92
N SER A 2 51.31 56.57 -45.83
CA SER A 2 50.92 56.82 -44.46
C SER A 2 49.90 55.87 -43.78
N ARG A 3 50.46 55.00 -42.91
CA ARG A 3 49.78 54.23 -41.85
C ARG A 3 49.51 55.14 -40.66
N PHE A 4 48.29 55.15 -40.13
CA PHE A 4 48.03 55.63 -38.76
C PHE A 4 47.58 54.41 -37.94
N LYS A 5 48.41 54.10 -36.95
CA LYS A 5 48.09 53.18 -35.84
C LYS A 5 47.44 53.99 -34.72
N ILE A 6 46.24 53.65 -34.32
CA ILE A 6 45.66 54.16 -33.08
C ILE A 6 45.67 52.99 -32.09
N GLN A 7 46.44 53.15 -31.00
CA GLN A 7 46.40 52.28 -29.82
C GLN A 7 45.32 52.79 -28.87
N PHE A 8 44.42 51.87 -28.49
CA PHE A 8 43.53 52.11 -27.35
C PHE A 8 44.01 51.25 -26.15
N PRO A 9 44.03 51.79 -24.94
CA PRO A 9 44.44 51.03 -23.77
C PRO A 9 43.32 50.13 -23.28
N MET A 10 43.69 48.90 -23.00
CA MET A 10 42.83 47.88 -22.36
C MET A 10 42.57 48.29 -20.91
N LEU A 11 41.35 48.66 -20.58
CA LEU A 11 40.87 48.81 -19.21
C LEU A 11 40.27 47.47 -18.77
N THR A 12 41.06 46.71 -18.01
CA THR A 12 40.61 45.43 -17.44
C THR A 12 39.72 45.68 -16.24
N CYS A 13 38.43 45.61 -16.40
CA CYS A 13 37.47 45.67 -15.30
C CYS A 13 37.29 44.23 -14.77
N VAL A 14 37.92 43.92 -13.64
CA VAL A 14 37.72 42.66 -12.89
C VAL A 14 36.41 42.80 -12.11
N ILE A 15 35.34 42.23 -12.63
CA ILE A 15 34.10 42.08 -11.87
C ILE A 15 34.20 40.75 -11.11
N SER A 16 34.56 40.81 -9.83
CA SER A 16 34.45 39.68 -8.92
C SER A 16 32.98 39.46 -8.61
N LEU A 17 32.35 38.45 -9.29
CA LEU A 17 31.05 37.93 -8.88
C LEU A 17 31.25 37.12 -7.60
N LEU A 18 30.94 37.69 -6.45
CA LEU A 18 30.69 36.92 -5.22
C LEU A 18 29.36 36.11 -5.42
N LEU A 19 29.49 34.84 -5.79
CA LEU A 19 28.43 33.89 -5.63
C LEU A 19 28.24 33.61 -4.13
N LEU A 20 27.33 34.33 -3.49
CA LEU A 20 26.78 33.92 -2.21
C LEU A 20 26.02 32.60 -2.42
N HIS A 21 26.67 31.50 -2.12
CA HIS A 21 25.97 30.27 -1.84
C HIS A 21 25.17 30.48 -0.56
N VAL A 22 23.90 30.81 -0.70
CA VAL A 22 22.94 30.63 0.38
C VAL A 22 22.80 29.13 0.56
N MET A 23 23.66 28.53 1.39
CA MET A 23 23.36 27.26 2.00
C MET A 23 22.12 27.49 2.87
N GLY A 24 20.96 27.21 2.32
CA GLY A 24 19.74 27.07 3.10
C GLY A 24 20.01 25.98 4.14
N CYS A 25 20.25 26.37 5.39
CA CYS A 25 20.12 25.46 6.51
C CYS A 25 18.71 24.91 6.46
N ARG A 26 18.56 23.65 5.99
CA ARG A 26 17.37 22.88 6.33
C ARG A 26 17.31 22.87 7.85
N PRO A 27 16.16 23.22 8.46
CA PRO A 27 16.02 23.04 9.89
C PRO A 27 16.40 21.60 10.20
N ASN A 28 17.22 21.38 11.22
CA ASN A 28 17.47 20.05 11.75
C ASN A 28 16.10 19.39 11.92
N GLN A 29 15.82 18.35 11.13
CA GLN A 29 14.77 17.40 11.49
C GLN A 29 15.20 16.88 12.87
N GLU A 30 14.48 17.25 13.89
CA GLU A 30 14.52 16.50 15.14
C GLU A 30 14.24 15.07 14.71
N THR A 31 15.24 14.21 14.83
CA THR A 31 15.06 12.79 14.57
C THR A 31 13.94 12.35 15.47
N SER A 32 12.89 11.82 14.95
CA SER A 32 11.64 11.45 15.65
C SER A 32 11.86 10.49 16.84
N GLY A 33 13.07 10.10 17.12
CA GLY A 33 13.42 9.05 18.09
C GLY A 33 12.99 7.66 17.65
N LEU A 34 12.24 7.56 16.54
CA LEU A 34 11.76 6.29 15.99
C LEU A 34 12.87 5.54 15.23
N THR A 35 12.81 4.24 15.27
CA THR A 35 13.71 3.30 14.59
C THR A 35 13.35 3.15 13.11
N THR A 36 12.07 3.30 12.77
CA THR A 36 11.53 3.19 11.42
C THR A 36 12.13 4.23 10.49
N GLN A 37 12.73 3.76 9.42
CA GLN A 37 13.30 4.60 8.35
C GLN A 37 12.68 4.29 6.99
N PHE A 38 11.96 3.18 6.90
CA PHE A 38 11.36 2.67 5.68
C PHE A 38 9.93 2.23 5.98
N VAL A 39 8.99 2.63 5.14
CA VAL A 39 7.61 2.19 5.26
C VAL A 39 7.15 1.54 3.95
N PHE A 40 6.54 0.37 4.08
CA PHE A 40 5.95 -0.36 2.97
C PHE A 40 4.44 -0.48 3.21
N LEU A 41 3.67 0.13 2.31
CA LEU A 41 2.22 -0.01 2.27
C LEU A 41 1.87 -1.17 1.34
N VAL A 42 1.03 -2.09 1.80
CA VAL A 42 0.57 -3.24 1.01
C VAL A 42 -0.94 -3.32 1.10
N SER A 43 -1.62 -3.43 -0.04
CA SER A 43 -3.07 -3.66 -0.07
C SER A 43 -3.45 -4.87 -0.93
N ALA A 44 -4.52 -5.55 -0.51
CA ALA A 44 -5.27 -6.48 -1.34
C ALA A 44 -6.62 -5.87 -1.66
N ASP A 45 -6.95 -5.73 -2.96
CA ASP A 45 -8.20 -5.14 -3.43
C ASP A 45 -9.41 -5.98 -2.98
N GLY A 46 -10.38 -5.34 -2.34
CA GLY A 46 -11.63 -5.96 -1.93
C GLY A 46 -11.53 -7.13 -0.95
N LEU A 47 -10.41 -7.30 -0.22
CA LEU A 47 -10.27 -8.36 0.79
C LEU A 47 -11.12 -8.05 2.02
N ARG A 48 -12.22 -8.79 2.17
CA ARG A 48 -13.17 -8.60 3.25
C ARG A 48 -12.56 -8.89 4.62
N HIS A 49 -13.02 -8.17 5.64
CA HIS A 49 -12.62 -8.46 7.03
C HIS A 49 -13.06 -9.86 7.49
N GLN A 50 -14.12 -10.42 6.91
CA GLN A 50 -14.62 -11.76 7.23
C GLN A 50 -13.55 -12.83 6.95
N GLU A 51 -12.92 -12.80 5.77
CA GLU A 51 -11.86 -13.75 5.45
C GLU A 51 -10.59 -13.51 6.26
N LEU A 52 -10.23 -12.25 6.50
CA LEU A 52 -9.06 -11.95 7.33
C LEU A 52 -9.23 -12.51 8.73
N PHE A 53 -10.33 -12.21 9.42
CA PHE A 53 -10.51 -12.54 10.84
C PHE A 53 -11.13 -13.90 11.09
N GLY A 54 -11.92 -14.43 10.16
CA GLY A 54 -12.65 -15.67 10.30
C GLY A 54 -12.15 -16.85 9.45
N GLY A 55 -11.26 -16.60 8.49
CA GLY A 55 -10.90 -17.58 7.45
C GLY A 55 -12.01 -17.72 6.41
N ILE A 56 -12.07 -18.84 5.70
CA ILE A 56 -13.10 -19.04 4.67
C ILE A 56 -14.51 -18.94 5.28
N ASP A 57 -15.41 -18.29 4.55
CA ASP A 57 -16.79 -18.07 4.96
C ASP A 57 -17.56 -19.41 5.04
N PRO A 58 -18.17 -19.74 6.19
CA PRO A 58 -18.90 -20.99 6.38
C PRO A 58 -20.10 -21.15 5.44
N GLN A 59 -20.76 -20.06 5.06
CA GLN A 59 -21.92 -20.11 4.18
C GLN A 59 -21.48 -20.32 2.73
N LEU A 60 -20.49 -19.57 2.25
CA LEU A 60 -19.95 -19.71 0.90
C LEU A 60 -19.21 -21.05 0.69
N SER A 61 -18.70 -21.66 1.75
CA SER A 61 -18.05 -22.98 1.71
C SER A 61 -18.98 -24.14 2.04
N ASN A 62 -20.30 -23.98 1.80
CA ASN A 62 -21.31 -25.01 2.04
C ASN A 62 -21.81 -25.61 0.73
N SER A 63 -22.09 -26.94 0.73
CA SER A 63 -22.58 -27.66 -0.45
C SER A 63 -23.92 -27.16 -0.98
N THR A 64 -24.74 -26.51 -0.15
CA THR A 64 -26.02 -25.94 -0.55
C THR A 64 -25.90 -24.63 -1.32
N HIS A 65 -24.73 -24.03 -1.39
CA HIS A 65 -24.50 -22.69 -1.94
C HIS A 65 -23.41 -22.62 -3.03
N LEU A 66 -23.19 -23.75 -3.74
CA LEU A 66 -22.15 -23.83 -4.79
C LEU A 66 -22.40 -22.90 -5.97
N GLU A 67 -23.68 -22.65 -6.31
CA GLU A 67 -24.04 -21.68 -7.35
C GLU A 67 -23.64 -20.24 -6.96
N GLN A 68 -23.81 -19.90 -5.69
CA GLN A 68 -23.48 -18.57 -5.17
C GLN A 68 -21.98 -18.39 -4.98
N SER A 69 -21.26 -19.45 -4.60
CA SER A 69 -19.82 -19.36 -4.31
C SER A 69 -18.93 -19.67 -5.52
N GLY A 70 -19.43 -20.45 -6.51
CA GLY A 70 -18.65 -20.85 -7.68
C GLY A 70 -17.45 -21.77 -7.36
N ILE A 71 -17.46 -22.46 -6.22
CA ILE A 71 -16.41 -23.41 -5.84
C ILE A 71 -16.50 -24.65 -6.72
N GLU A 72 -15.45 -24.95 -7.49
CA GLU A 72 -15.44 -26.11 -8.40
C GLU A 72 -15.29 -27.46 -7.70
N ASN A 73 -14.46 -27.52 -6.65
CA ASN A 73 -14.21 -28.73 -5.88
C ASN A 73 -14.29 -28.44 -4.38
N LEU A 74 -15.49 -28.56 -3.83
CA LEU A 74 -15.75 -28.23 -2.43
C LEU A 74 -14.97 -29.11 -1.44
N GLU A 75 -14.83 -30.43 -1.76
CA GLU A 75 -14.14 -31.36 -0.87
C GLU A 75 -12.66 -30.96 -0.71
N ALA A 76 -11.93 -30.82 -1.82
CA ALA A 76 -10.54 -30.39 -1.80
C ALA A 76 -10.38 -28.98 -1.20
N PHE A 77 -11.31 -28.07 -1.48
CA PHE A 77 -11.31 -26.71 -0.93
C PHE A 77 -11.45 -26.73 0.60
N ARG A 78 -12.39 -27.51 1.13
CA ARG A 78 -12.57 -27.62 2.58
C ARG A 78 -11.44 -28.41 3.24
N GLU A 79 -10.90 -29.45 2.62
CA GLU A 79 -9.72 -30.16 3.14
C GLU A 79 -8.54 -29.20 3.38
N GLN A 80 -8.37 -28.22 2.51
CA GLN A 80 -7.27 -27.26 2.59
C GLN A 80 -7.51 -26.12 3.59
N TYR A 81 -8.72 -25.56 3.66
CA TYR A 81 -9.00 -24.29 4.33
C TYR A 81 -10.01 -24.37 5.47
N TRP A 82 -10.71 -25.50 5.64
CA TRP A 82 -11.79 -25.58 6.62
C TRP A 82 -11.30 -25.98 8.01
N ASN A 83 -11.82 -25.26 9.01
CA ASN A 83 -11.82 -25.66 10.41
C ASN A 83 -13.09 -25.12 11.06
N GLU A 84 -13.66 -25.83 12.03
CA GLU A 84 -14.84 -25.37 12.78
C GLU A 84 -14.50 -24.13 13.63
N ASP A 85 -13.30 -24.07 14.20
CA ASP A 85 -12.81 -22.90 14.93
C ASP A 85 -12.36 -21.80 13.96
N PRO A 86 -12.99 -20.60 13.98
CA PRO A 86 -12.59 -19.49 13.12
C PRO A 86 -11.13 -19.08 13.29
N SER A 87 -10.59 -19.18 14.51
CA SER A 87 -9.19 -18.84 14.76
C SER A 87 -8.25 -19.81 14.05
N ALA A 88 -8.53 -21.12 14.11
CA ALA A 88 -7.76 -22.12 13.37
C ALA A 88 -7.95 -21.94 11.86
N ARG A 89 -9.17 -21.65 11.39
CA ARG A 89 -9.51 -21.46 9.99
C ARG A 89 -8.77 -20.27 9.34
N ARG A 90 -8.67 -19.13 10.03
CA ARG A 90 -7.88 -17.97 9.53
C ARG A 90 -6.38 -18.27 9.45
N HIS A 91 -5.84 -19.11 10.36
CA HIS A 91 -4.44 -19.56 10.27
C HIS A 91 -4.19 -20.51 9.09
N LEU A 92 -5.18 -21.31 8.69
CA LEU A 92 -5.08 -22.11 7.47
C LEU A 92 -5.04 -21.22 6.22
N LEU A 93 -5.80 -20.14 6.22
CA LEU A 93 -5.88 -19.21 5.09
C LEU A 93 -4.64 -18.31 5.01
N MET A 94 -4.27 -17.65 6.10
CA MET A 94 -3.16 -16.68 6.16
C MET A 94 -2.16 -17.03 7.28
N PRO A 95 -1.40 -18.13 7.14
CA PRO A 95 -0.52 -18.62 8.21
C PRO A 95 0.64 -17.67 8.54
N PHE A 96 1.23 -16.98 7.56
CA PHE A 96 2.31 -16.04 7.85
C PHE A 96 1.80 -14.81 8.60
N PHE A 97 0.70 -14.24 8.15
CA PHE A 97 0.06 -13.10 8.82
C PHE A 97 -0.24 -13.44 10.29
N TRP A 98 -0.98 -14.52 10.55
CA TRP A 98 -1.46 -14.86 11.88
C TRP A 98 -0.41 -15.48 12.80
N SER A 99 0.54 -16.26 12.26
CA SER A 99 1.56 -16.93 13.10
C SER A 99 2.84 -16.11 13.27
N HIS A 100 3.09 -15.13 12.39
CA HIS A 100 4.33 -14.36 12.42
C HIS A 100 4.10 -12.86 12.63
N LEU A 101 3.30 -12.22 11.78
CA LEU A 101 3.10 -10.76 11.86
C LEU A 101 2.20 -10.36 13.02
N ALA A 102 1.09 -11.05 13.24
CA ALA A 102 0.07 -10.66 14.21
C ALA A 102 0.58 -10.47 15.65
N GLY A 103 1.67 -11.14 16.02
CA GLY A 103 2.34 -10.98 17.32
C GLY A 103 3.38 -9.85 17.37
N GLN A 104 3.57 -9.07 16.29
CA GLN A 104 4.63 -8.08 16.17
C GLN A 104 4.11 -6.66 15.88
N GLY A 105 2.83 -6.39 16.15
CA GLY A 105 2.25 -5.10 15.85
C GLY A 105 0.82 -4.96 16.33
N VAL A 106 0.03 -4.16 15.60
CA VAL A 106 -1.39 -3.89 15.88
C VAL A 106 -2.25 -4.24 14.67
N ILE A 107 -3.44 -4.78 14.93
CA ILE A 107 -4.43 -5.15 13.92
C ILE A 107 -5.77 -4.56 14.33
N LEU A 108 -6.37 -3.77 13.45
CA LEU A 108 -7.63 -3.05 13.64
C LEU A 108 -8.67 -3.51 12.61
N GLY A 109 -9.95 -3.45 12.98
CA GLY A 109 -11.06 -3.76 12.08
C GLY A 109 -11.74 -5.10 12.38
N ASN A 110 -11.32 -5.84 13.43
CA ASN A 110 -12.08 -7.01 13.87
C ASN A 110 -13.36 -6.58 14.58
N ARG A 111 -14.47 -6.62 13.87
CA ARG A 111 -15.77 -6.18 14.35
C ARG A 111 -16.31 -7.05 15.49
N ASP A 112 -15.97 -8.33 15.51
CA ASP A 112 -16.33 -9.25 16.59
C ASP A 112 -15.66 -8.88 17.92
N LYS A 113 -14.56 -8.12 17.85
CA LYS A 113 -13.85 -7.57 19.00
C LYS A 113 -14.16 -6.09 19.26
N GLY A 114 -15.14 -5.52 18.55
CA GLY A 114 -15.54 -4.13 18.67
C GLY A 114 -14.57 -3.12 18.03
N SER A 115 -13.58 -3.59 17.28
CA SER A 115 -12.65 -2.73 16.55
C SER A 115 -13.23 -2.39 15.18
N VAL A 116 -13.32 -1.10 14.85
CA VAL A 116 -13.96 -0.63 13.62
C VAL A 116 -12.99 0.19 12.79
N VAL A 117 -12.78 -0.27 11.56
CA VAL A 117 -12.16 0.51 10.49
C VAL A 117 -13.13 0.56 9.32
N HIS A 118 -13.30 1.73 8.72
CA HIS A 118 -14.22 1.87 7.60
C HIS A 118 -13.76 2.93 6.59
N LEU A 119 -14.38 2.92 5.41
CA LEU A 119 -14.25 3.98 4.42
C LEU A 119 -15.05 5.21 4.83
N LYS A 120 -14.47 6.38 4.64
CA LYS A 120 -15.13 7.67 4.80
C LYS A 120 -15.70 8.17 3.46
N ASN A 121 -15.14 7.75 2.32
CA ASN A 121 -15.69 8.09 1.01
C ASN A 121 -17.04 7.38 0.79
N PRO A 122 -18.03 8.06 0.16
CA PRO A 122 -19.36 7.49 -0.01
C PRO A 122 -19.45 6.46 -1.13
N HIS A 123 -18.45 6.38 -2.01
CA HIS A 123 -18.51 5.57 -3.22
C HIS A 123 -18.20 4.09 -2.96
N ARG A 124 -17.26 3.79 -2.03
CA ARG A 124 -16.95 2.44 -1.53
C ARG A 124 -16.52 1.46 -2.62
N PHE A 125 -15.69 1.93 -3.56
CA PHE A 125 -15.04 1.14 -4.60
C PHE A 125 -13.62 1.67 -4.85
N SER A 126 -12.85 0.99 -5.69
CA SER A 126 -11.39 1.03 -5.73
C SER A 126 -10.79 2.43 -5.83
N TYR A 127 -10.97 3.20 -6.91
CA TYR A 127 -10.25 4.47 -7.03
C TYR A 127 -10.57 5.46 -5.91
N PRO A 128 -11.85 5.77 -5.57
CA PRO A 128 -12.15 6.65 -4.44
C PRO A 128 -11.55 6.19 -3.11
N SER A 129 -11.45 4.88 -2.90
CA SER A 129 -10.89 4.30 -1.67
C SER A 129 -9.38 4.38 -1.63
N TYR A 130 -8.70 4.06 -2.72
CA TYR A 130 -7.26 4.29 -2.85
C TYR A 130 -6.89 5.77 -2.73
N ALA A 131 -7.72 6.66 -3.31
CA ALA A 131 -7.54 8.11 -3.18
C ALA A 131 -7.69 8.56 -1.70
N GLU A 132 -8.61 7.97 -0.93
CA GLU A 132 -8.76 8.22 0.50
C GLU A 132 -7.49 7.82 1.27
N ILE A 133 -6.96 6.62 1.01
CA ILE A 133 -5.71 6.11 1.61
C ILE A 133 -4.55 7.05 1.31
N LEU A 134 -4.36 7.41 0.04
CA LEU A 134 -3.18 8.14 -0.42
C LEU A 134 -3.21 9.65 -0.17
N ASN A 135 -4.39 10.22 0.07
CA ASN A 135 -4.55 11.65 0.33
C ASN A 135 -4.86 11.98 1.79
N GLY A 136 -5.12 10.97 2.64
CA GLY A 136 -5.47 11.14 4.04
C GLY A 136 -6.88 11.71 4.27
N GLN A 137 -7.69 11.71 3.21
CA GLN A 137 -9.11 12.12 3.24
C GLN A 137 -9.82 11.69 1.94
N PRO A 138 -11.16 11.56 1.95
CA PRO A 138 -11.93 11.37 0.73
C PRO A 138 -11.71 12.49 -0.28
N GLN A 139 -11.71 12.16 -1.57
CA GLN A 139 -11.59 13.12 -2.66
C GLN A 139 -12.92 13.23 -3.39
N SER A 140 -13.65 14.34 -3.20
CA SER A 140 -14.98 14.53 -3.81
C SER A 140 -14.98 14.59 -5.35
N ALA A 141 -13.81 14.82 -5.95
CA ALA A 141 -13.65 14.82 -7.41
C ALA A 141 -13.34 13.42 -7.98
N VAL A 142 -13.23 12.41 -7.12
CA VAL A 142 -12.98 11.01 -7.52
C VAL A 142 -14.25 10.22 -7.23
N ASP A 143 -15.07 10.02 -8.25
CA ASP A 143 -16.37 9.35 -8.19
C ASP A 143 -16.51 8.20 -9.23
N SER A 144 -15.39 7.82 -9.87
CA SER A 144 -15.32 6.75 -10.86
C SER A 144 -13.95 6.07 -10.80
N ASN A 145 -13.80 4.98 -11.56
CA ASN A 145 -12.51 4.32 -11.84
C ASN A 145 -11.85 4.84 -13.13
N ASP A 146 -12.19 6.05 -13.56
CA ASP A 146 -11.65 6.64 -14.76
C ASP A 146 -10.14 6.96 -14.61
N ARG A 147 -9.42 6.90 -15.74
CA ARG A 147 -7.98 7.20 -15.83
C ARG A 147 -7.73 8.71 -15.80
N VAL A 148 -7.94 9.30 -14.62
CA VAL A 148 -7.73 10.71 -14.33
C VAL A 148 -6.77 10.82 -13.15
N PHE A 149 -5.74 11.64 -13.26
CA PHE A 149 -4.77 11.82 -12.18
C PHE A 149 -5.42 12.29 -10.88
N SER A 150 -4.86 11.86 -9.75
CA SER A 150 -5.29 12.30 -8.43
C SER A 150 -5.49 13.83 -8.40
N PRO A 151 -6.60 14.34 -7.84
CA PRO A 151 -6.89 15.78 -7.83
C PRO A 151 -5.91 16.61 -7.01
N ARG A 152 -5.06 15.96 -6.22
CA ARG A 152 -4.01 16.59 -5.40
C ARG A 152 -2.81 15.66 -5.23
N PRO A 153 -1.63 16.19 -4.86
CA PRO A 153 -0.46 15.37 -4.58
C PRO A 153 -0.77 14.27 -3.56
N THR A 154 -0.34 13.05 -3.87
CA THR A 154 -0.49 11.90 -3.00
C THR A 154 0.65 11.84 -1.98
N ILE A 155 0.50 11.00 -0.95
CA ILE A 155 1.58 10.73 -0.01
C ILE A 155 2.84 10.18 -0.70
N LEU A 156 2.68 9.46 -1.83
CA LEU A 156 3.81 8.97 -2.62
C LEU A 156 4.64 10.13 -3.17
N GLU A 157 4.00 11.15 -3.76
CA GLU A 157 4.67 12.33 -4.28
C GLU A 157 5.27 13.16 -3.15
N TYR A 158 4.51 13.39 -2.08
CA TYR A 158 4.99 14.15 -0.93
C TYR A 158 6.24 13.53 -0.30
N LEU A 159 6.25 12.21 -0.12
CA LEU A 159 7.43 11.50 0.41
C LEU A 159 8.57 11.42 -0.60
N SER A 160 8.29 11.42 -1.91
CA SER A 160 9.32 11.55 -2.94
C SER A 160 10.09 12.87 -2.80
N ASP A 161 9.37 13.96 -2.54
CA ASP A 161 9.97 15.29 -2.35
C ASP A 161 10.73 15.40 -1.02
N GLU A 162 10.15 14.94 0.09
CA GLU A 162 10.74 15.07 1.42
C GLU A 162 11.93 14.12 1.64
N LEU A 163 11.85 12.87 1.15
CA LEU A 163 12.84 11.82 1.40
C LEU A 163 13.76 11.56 0.20
N GLY A 164 13.29 11.87 -1.00
CA GLY A 164 13.92 11.44 -2.24
C GLY A 164 15.11 12.29 -2.69
N GLY A 165 15.26 13.51 -2.18
CA GLY A 165 16.28 14.44 -2.65
C GLY A 165 16.21 14.71 -4.16
N GLY A 166 15.02 14.59 -4.77
CA GLY A 166 14.77 14.72 -6.21
C GLY A 166 14.86 13.40 -7.00
N SER A 167 15.00 12.26 -6.35
CA SER A 167 14.98 10.94 -7.02
C SER A 167 13.57 10.33 -6.99
N PRO A 168 12.91 10.13 -8.15
CA PRO A 168 11.57 9.54 -8.21
C PRO A 168 11.55 8.06 -7.79
N TYR A 169 12.72 7.43 -7.64
CA TYR A 169 12.84 6.03 -7.27
C TYR A 169 12.77 5.79 -5.75
N LYS A 170 12.82 6.84 -4.94
CA LYS A 170 12.79 6.72 -3.47
C LYS A 170 11.38 6.55 -2.90
N SER A 171 10.37 6.96 -3.66
CA SER A 171 8.98 6.66 -3.41
C SER A 171 8.40 6.04 -4.67
N ALA A 172 7.83 4.83 -4.59
CA ALA A 172 7.39 4.10 -5.77
C ALA A 172 6.14 3.27 -5.50
N ALA A 173 5.37 2.98 -6.55
CA ALA A 173 4.21 2.10 -6.49
C ALA A 173 4.31 0.98 -7.53
N PHE A 174 3.90 -0.22 -7.12
CA PHE A 174 3.69 -1.37 -8.00
C PHE A 174 2.29 -1.91 -7.79
N ALA A 175 1.52 -2.02 -8.85
CA ALA A 175 0.14 -2.44 -8.80
C ALA A 175 -0.21 -3.45 -9.88
N SER A 176 -1.14 -4.35 -9.58
CA SER A 176 -1.66 -5.28 -10.57
C SER A 176 -2.62 -4.60 -11.53
N TRP A 177 -3.41 -3.64 -11.06
CA TRP A 177 -4.37 -2.89 -11.86
C TRP A 177 -3.75 -1.64 -12.52
N ASP A 178 -3.94 -1.47 -13.82
CA ASP A 178 -3.29 -0.42 -14.63
C ASP A 178 -3.70 1.01 -14.26
N VAL A 179 -4.89 1.21 -13.67
CA VAL A 179 -5.38 2.54 -13.25
C VAL A 179 -4.51 3.16 -12.16
N PHE A 180 -3.67 2.37 -11.49
CA PHE A 180 -2.73 2.89 -10.50
C PHE A 180 -1.75 3.93 -11.06
N ASN A 181 -1.51 3.96 -12.35
CA ASN A 181 -0.72 5.02 -12.99
C ASN A 181 -1.34 6.42 -12.82
N TRP A 182 -2.64 6.49 -12.57
CA TRP A 182 -3.37 7.74 -12.29
C TRP A 182 -3.68 7.91 -10.80
N ILE A 183 -3.99 6.81 -10.11
CA ILE A 183 -4.27 6.83 -8.66
C ILE A 183 -3.07 7.32 -7.87
N ALA A 184 -1.87 6.82 -8.20
CA ALA A 184 -0.66 6.99 -7.40
C ALA A 184 -0.09 8.41 -7.46
N MET A 185 -0.46 9.24 -8.43
CA MET A 185 0.15 10.54 -8.62
C MET A 185 -0.84 11.61 -9.10
N HIS A 186 -0.56 12.84 -8.73
CA HIS A 186 -1.23 14.05 -9.23
C HIS A 186 -0.55 14.59 -10.48
N THR A 187 0.77 14.49 -10.53
CA THR A 187 1.58 14.95 -11.65
C THR A 187 2.34 13.78 -12.25
N GLU A 188 2.13 13.56 -13.54
CA GLU A 188 2.79 12.48 -14.27
C GLU A 188 4.32 12.54 -14.13
N GLY A 189 4.92 11.40 -13.76
CA GLY A 189 6.35 11.24 -13.64
C GLY A 189 6.98 11.71 -12.33
N ASN A 190 6.21 12.22 -11.36
CA ASN A 190 6.74 12.64 -10.06
C ASN A 190 7.24 11.47 -9.21
N ILE A 191 6.69 10.27 -9.41
CA ILE A 191 7.15 9.03 -8.80
C ILE A 191 7.29 7.96 -9.86
N TYR A 192 8.00 6.88 -9.53
CA TYR A 192 7.96 5.68 -10.35
C TYR A 192 6.74 4.84 -9.98
N CYS A 193 5.86 4.61 -10.93
CA CYS A 193 4.73 3.69 -10.84
C CYS A 193 4.85 2.64 -11.93
N ASN A 194 4.62 1.36 -11.60
CA ASN A 194 4.54 0.27 -12.56
C ASN A 194 3.26 -0.52 -12.32
N ALA A 195 2.27 -0.36 -13.18
CA ALA A 195 0.93 -0.88 -12.98
C ALA A 195 0.39 -1.57 -14.24
N GLY A 196 -0.45 -2.59 -14.05
CA GLY A 196 -0.96 -3.40 -15.15
C GLY A 196 0.15 -4.08 -15.93
N TYR A 197 -0.03 -4.22 -17.23
CA TYR A 197 0.90 -4.90 -18.12
C TYR A 197 2.07 -4.01 -18.60
N GLU A 198 2.62 -3.16 -17.72
CA GLU A 198 3.76 -2.33 -18.05
C GLU A 198 5.09 -3.08 -17.93
N PRO A 199 6.00 -2.92 -18.89
CA PRO A 199 7.35 -3.41 -18.74
C PRO A 199 8.12 -2.59 -17.67
N PRO A 200 9.09 -3.19 -16.96
CA PRO A 200 9.98 -2.42 -16.09
C PRO A 200 10.85 -1.45 -16.92
N PRO A 201 11.42 -0.40 -16.29
CA PRO A 201 12.32 0.52 -16.98
C PRO A 201 13.50 -0.21 -17.62
N LEU A 202 13.94 0.26 -18.78
CA LEU A 202 15.05 -0.32 -19.54
C LEU A 202 16.39 -0.32 -18.77
N GLU A 203 16.54 0.61 -17.82
CA GLU A 203 17.74 0.69 -16.97
C GLU A 203 17.80 -0.40 -15.88
N MET A 204 16.69 -1.10 -15.66
CA MET A 204 16.66 -2.26 -14.76
C MET A 204 17.28 -3.47 -15.46
N ASN A 205 18.59 -3.50 -15.50
CA ASN A 205 19.36 -4.52 -16.21
C ASN A 205 19.53 -5.80 -15.36
N ALA A 206 18.41 -6.47 -15.02
CA ALA A 206 18.42 -7.73 -14.31
C ALA A 206 17.76 -8.81 -15.19
N PRO A 207 18.46 -9.91 -15.53
CA PRO A 207 17.92 -10.99 -16.36
C PRO A 207 16.61 -11.59 -15.82
N GLU A 208 16.43 -11.58 -14.49
CA GLU A 208 15.23 -12.05 -13.84
C GLU A 208 14.02 -11.15 -14.16
N LEU A 209 14.22 -9.82 -14.25
CA LEU A 209 13.19 -8.86 -14.60
C LEU A 209 12.74 -8.99 -16.04
N GLU A 210 13.65 -9.21 -16.96
CA GLU A 210 13.32 -9.44 -18.36
C GLU A 210 12.42 -10.68 -18.53
N LYS A 211 12.73 -11.74 -17.77
CA LYS A 211 11.92 -12.96 -17.77
C LYS A 211 10.52 -12.70 -17.18
N LEU A 212 10.43 -12.02 -16.04
CA LEU A 212 9.15 -11.66 -15.42
C LEU A 212 8.34 -10.71 -16.30
N SER A 213 9.02 -9.74 -16.92
CA SER A 213 8.38 -8.80 -17.86
C SER A 213 7.79 -9.52 -19.07
N ARG A 214 8.46 -10.54 -19.59
CA ARG A 214 7.88 -11.37 -20.68
C ARG A 214 6.72 -12.20 -20.18
N LEU A 215 6.86 -12.79 -19.00
CA LEU A 215 5.85 -13.70 -18.43
C LEU A 215 4.47 -13.01 -18.29
N GLN A 216 4.43 -11.71 -17.93
CA GLN A 216 3.16 -10.98 -17.84
C GLN A 216 2.40 -10.91 -19.16
N PHE A 217 3.09 -10.93 -20.32
CA PHE A 217 2.46 -10.93 -21.63
C PHE A 217 2.14 -12.34 -22.16
N ASP A 218 2.92 -13.33 -21.74
CA ASP A 218 2.72 -14.72 -22.14
C ASP A 218 1.63 -15.41 -21.30
N MET A 219 1.43 -14.98 -20.04
CA MET A 219 0.45 -15.51 -19.10
C MET A 219 -0.47 -14.39 -18.63
N LYS A 220 -1.39 -13.97 -19.47
CA LYS A 220 -2.38 -12.96 -19.11
C LYS A 220 -3.46 -13.54 -18.20
N THR A 221 -3.97 -12.70 -17.33
CA THR A 221 -5.25 -12.94 -16.62
C THR A 221 -6.42 -12.90 -17.61
N PRO A 222 -7.63 -13.27 -17.22
CA PRO A 222 -8.83 -13.04 -18.04
C PRO A 222 -9.13 -11.55 -18.30
N TRP A 223 -8.52 -10.66 -17.53
CA TRP A 223 -8.76 -9.20 -17.60
C TRP A 223 -7.62 -8.49 -18.35
N ASP A 224 -7.99 -7.53 -19.20
CA ASP A 224 -7.01 -6.78 -20.00
C ASP A 224 -6.25 -5.71 -19.19
N THR A 225 -6.75 -5.33 -18.02
CA THR A 225 -6.25 -4.21 -17.21
C THR A 225 -5.52 -4.63 -15.94
N VAL A 226 -5.64 -5.90 -15.54
CA VAL A 226 -5.06 -6.44 -14.30
C VAL A 226 -4.10 -7.57 -14.64
N ARG A 227 -2.82 -7.42 -14.30
CA ARG A 227 -1.84 -8.51 -14.42
C ARG A 227 -1.84 -9.40 -13.17
N HIS A 228 -1.27 -10.59 -13.29
CA HIS A 228 -1.14 -11.49 -12.14
C HIS A 228 -0.38 -10.86 -10.97
N ASP A 229 -0.93 -10.98 -9.76
CA ASP A 229 -0.35 -10.51 -8.51
C ASP A 229 1.05 -11.08 -8.26
N ALA A 230 1.28 -12.34 -8.62
CA ALA A 230 2.58 -12.99 -8.51
C ALA A 230 3.66 -12.30 -9.38
N VAL A 231 3.28 -11.78 -10.56
CA VAL A 231 4.18 -11.03 -11.43
C VAL A 231 4.44 -9.64 -10.83
N THR A 232 3.40 -8.98 -10.35
CA THR A 232 3.52 -7.68 -9.65
C THR A 232 4.50 -7.76 -8.48
N LEU A 233 4.34 -8.79 -7.63
CA LEU A 233 5.26 -9.05 -6.52
C LEU A 233 6.70 -9.27 -6.98
N GLY A 234 6.90 -10.11 -8.01
CA GLY A 234 8.23 -10.39 -8.53
C GLY A 234 8.94 -9.15 -9.05
N LEU A 235 8.23 -8.30 -9.81
CA LEU A 235 8.74 -7.01 -10.31
C LEU A 235 9.03 -6.04 -9.14
N ALA A 236 8.14 -5.96 -8.16
CA ALA A 236 8.30 -5.15 -6.96
C ALA A 236 9.54 -5.53 -6.16
N ILE A 237 9.73 -6.83 -5.87
CA ILE A 237 10.91 -7.33 -5.13
C ILE A 237 12.21 -7.01 -5.87
N ALA A 238 12.23 -7.19 -7.18
CA ALA A 238 13.42 -6.87 -7.97
C ALA A 238 13.72 -5.35 -7.95
N TYR A 239 12.70 -4.51 -8.06
CA TYR A 239 12.83 -3.06 -7.91
C TYR A 239 13.37 -2.67 -6.53
N ILE A 240 12.81 -3.21 -5.46
CA ILE A 240 13.21 -2.94 -4.06
C ILE A 240 14.70 -3.28 -3.88
N LYS A 241 15.14 -4.43 -4.37
CA LYS A 241 16.55 -4.85 -4.29
C LYS A 241 17.50 -3.89 -4.99
N GLN A 242 17.08 -3.32 -6.11
CA GLN A 242 17.91 -2.43 -6.93
C GLN A 242 17.91 -0.99 -6.44
N TYR A 243 16.73 -0.39 -6.28
CA TYR A 243 16.58 1.04 -6.03
C TYR A 243 16.46 1.42 -4.57
N LYS A 244 16.12 0.46 -3.71
CA LYS A 244 16.02 0.64 -2.26
C LYS A 244 15.16 1.85 -1.89
N PRO A 245 13.86 1.84 -2.25
CA PRO A 245 12.94 2.93 -1.93
C PRO A 245 12.83 3.14 -0.42
N SER A 246 12.59 4.39 -0.02
CA SER A 246 12.30 4.73 1.37
C SER A 246 10.83 4.50 1.69
N PHE A 247 9.94 4.82 0.74
CA PHE A 247 8.51 4.50 0.79
C PHE A 247 8.12 3.67 -0.43
N PHE A 248 7.32 2.63 -0.22
CA PHE A 248 6.92 1.74 -1.30
C PHE A 248 5.47 1.30 -1.12
N TYR A 249 4.70 1.33 -2.20
CA TYR A 249 3.34 0.82 -2.22
C TYR A 249 3.23 -0.39 -3.14
N LEU A 250 2.75 -1.51 -2.61
CA LEU A 250 2.39 -2.72 -3.35
C LEU A 250 0.87 -2.91 -3.28
N ALA A 251 0.18 -2.80 -4.43
CA ALA A 251 -1.28 -2.99 -4.52
C ALA A 251 -1.58 -4.23 -5.38
N LEU A 252 -2.14 -5.26 -4.75
CA LEU A 252 -2.50 -6.53 -5.40
C LEU A 252 -4.02 -6.55 -5.67
N GLY A 253 -4.45 -7.02 -6.85
CA GLY A 253 -5.79 -6.82 -7.37
C GLY A 253 -6.63 -8.08 -7.54
N GLU A 254 -6.03 -9.27 -7.73
CA GLU A 254 -6.76 -10.47 -8.15
C GLU A 254 -7.83 -10.97 -7.15
N THR A 255 -7.77 -10.54 -5.88
CA THR A 255 -8.81 -10.86 -4.90
C THR A 255 -10.16 -10.27 -5.28
N ASP A 256 -10.18 -9.02 -5.76
CA ASP A 256 -11.39 -8.34 -6.20
C ASP A 256 -11.93 -8.91 -7.51
N ASP A 257 -11.04 -9.10 -8.48
CA ASP A 257 -11.41 -9.62 -9.80
C ASP A 257 -12.07 -11.02 -9.73
N TRP A 258 -11.48 -11.94 -8.96
CA TRP A 258 -12.06 -13.27 -8.79
C TRP A 258 -13.36 -13.28 -7.98
N ALA A 259 -13.55 -12.30 -7.08
CA ALA A 259 -14.83 -12.13 -6.41
C ALA A 259 -15.91 -11.68 -7.41
N HIS A 260 -15.62 -10.73 -8.31
CA HIS A 260 -16.53 -10.32 -9.38
C HIS A 260 -16.90 -11.45 -10.33
N GLU A 261 -15.96 -12.36 -10.61
CA GLU A 261 -16.21 -13.59 -11.39
C GLU A 261 -16.98 -14.66 -10.62
N ARG A 262 -17.39 -14.39 -9.38
CA ARG A 262 -18.08 -15.34 -8.51
C ARG A 262 -17.28 -16.65 -8.33
N ARG A 263 -15.97 -16.52 -8.16
CA ARG A 263 -15.04 -17.64 -7.99
C ARG A 263 -14.43 -17.56 -6.60
N TYR A 264 -15.22 -17.93 -5.58
CA TYR A 264 -14.76 -17.89 -4.19
C TYR A 264 -13.51 -18.74 -3.96
N ASP A 265 -13.44 -19.91 -4.61
CA ASP A 265 -12.26 -20.76 -4.57
C ASP A 265 -10.99 -20.06 -5.08
N ARG A 266 -11.12 -19.25 -6.14
CA ARG A 266 -10.00 -18.48 -6.70
C ARG A 266 -9.67 -17.26 -5.83
N MET A 267 -10.68 -16.54 -5.37
CA MET A 267 -10.49 -15.44 -4.42
C MET A 267 -9.70 -15.91 -3.19
N ILE A 268 -10.07 -17.05 -2.59
CA ILE A 268 -9.36 -17.63 -1.45
C ILE A 268 -7.92 -18.03 -1.79
N GLN A 269 -7.67 -18.56 -2.99
CA GLN A 269 -6.31 -18.81 -3.47
C GLN A 269 -5.49 -17.51 -3.57
N MET A 270 -6.10 -16.39 -4.00
CA MET A 270 -5.41 -15.11 -4.07
C MET A 270 -5.16 -14.50 -2.68
N ILE A 271 -6.06 -14.69 -1.73
CA ILE A 271 -5.81 -14.33 -0.32
C ILE A 271 -4.62 -15.15 0.24
N ARG A 272 -4.55 -16.43 -0.09
CA ARG A 272 -3.39 -17.25 0.29
C ARG A 272 -2.09 -16.76 -0.37
N LEU A 273 -2.15 -16.36 -1.65
CA LEU A 273 -1.02 -15.77 -2.37
C LEU A 273 -0.62 -14.41 -1.75
N PHE A 274 -1.60 -13.62 -1.30
CA PHE A 274 -1.33 -12.38 -0.58
C PHE A 274 -0.55 -12.63 0.72
N ASP A 275 -0.89 -13.65 1.49
CA ASP A 275 -0.11 -14.05 2.67
C ASP A 275 1.32 -14.49 2.33
N ASP A 276 1.48 -15.24 1.23
CA ASP A 276 2.80 -15.61 0.72
C ASP A 276 3.58 -14.39 0.23
N ALA A 277 2.91 -13.39 -0.37
CA ALA A 277 3.52 -12.13 -0.80
C ALA A 277 4.02 -11.31 0.40
N LEU A 278 3.25 -11.24 1.48
CA LEU A 278 3.68 -10.60 2.73
C LEU A 278 4.92 -11.29 3.31
N ARG A 279 4.96 -12.63 3.30
CA ARG A 279 6.12 -13.41 3.74
C ARG A 279 7.37 -13.10 2.90
N ASP A 280 7.23 -13.12 1.59
CA ASP A 280 8.35 -12.97 0.66
C ASP A 280 8.88 -11.52 0.68
N LEU A 281 7.99 -10.53 0.74
CA LEU A 281 8.34 -9.13 0.92
C LEU A 281 9.07 -8.91 2.25
N TRP A 282 8.47 -9.33 3.37
CA TRP A 282 9.06 -9.17 4.71
C TRP A 282 10.41 -9.86 4.82
N SER A 283 10.53 -11.11 4.35
CA SER A 283 11.78 -11.85 4.35
C SER A 283 12.86 -11.16 3.52
N THR A 284 12.49 -10.63 2.35
CA THR A 284 13.39 -9.84 1.51
C THR A 284 13.90 -8.61 2.26
N LEU A 285 13.00 -7.82 2.84
CA LEU A 285 13.34 -6.61 3.57
C LEU A 285 14.24 -6.92 4.78
N GLN A 286 13.90 -7.94 5.57
CA GLN A 286 14.71 -8.31 6.73
C GLN A 286 16.06 -8.96 6.36
N SER A 287 16.24 -9.41 5.11
CA SER A 287 17.54 -9.90 4.60
C SER A 287 18.49 -8.79 4.16
N MET A 288 17.98 -7.58 3.89
CA MET A 288 18.75 -6.46 3.32
C MET A 288 19.17 -5.45 4.40
N GLU A 289 20.46 -5.08 4.42
CA GLU A 289 21.03 -4.15 5.41
C GLU A 289 20.28 -2.83 5.59
N PRO A 290 19.85 -2.08 4.56
CA PRO A 290 19.19 -0.83 4.82
C PRO A 290 17.83 -1.01 5.53
N TYR A 291 17.17 -2.16 5.34
CA TYR A 291 15.80 -2.39 5.81
C TYR A 291 15.70 -3.16 7.13
N ARG A 292 16.67 -4.05 7.40
CA ARG A 292 16.62 -4.94 8.55
C ARG A 292 16.43 -4.20 9.86
N GLY A 293 15.35 -4.50 10.57
CA GLY A 293 15.02 -3.90 11.86
C GLY A 293 14.67 -2.41 11.81
N ARG A 294 14.49 -1.83 10.60
CA ARG A 294 14.18 -0.40 10.40
C ARG A 294 12.98 -0.18 9.48
N THR A 295 12.22 -1.24 9.22
CA THR A 295 11.09 -1.21 8.30
C THR A 295 9.78 -1.41 9.04
N THR A 296 8.80 -0.56 8.76
CA THR A 296 7.42 -0.72 9.14
C THR A 296 6.58 -1.13 7.93
N LEU A 297 5.77 -2.16 8.10
CA LEU A 297 4.81 -2.66 7.13
C LEU A 297 3.41 -2.20 7.54
N VAL A 298 2.71 -1.52 6.66
CA VAL A 298 1.29 -1.15 6.78
C VAL A 298 0.51 -1.99 5.79
N VAL A 299 -0.43 -2.80 6.26
CA VAL A 299 -1.19 -3.75 5.43
C VAL A 299 -2.68 -3.43 5.56
N THR A 300 -3.39 -3.37 4.43
CA THR A 300 -4.80 -3.01 4.43
C THR A 300 -5.54 -3.60 3.21
N THR A 301 -6.83 -3.29 3.10
CA THR A 301 -7.63 -3.39 1.88
C THR A 301 -8.14 -2.01 1.52
N ASP A 302 -8.49 -1.80 0.27
CA ASP A 302 -9.08 -0.52 -0.15
C ASP A 302 -10.56 -0.43 0.21
N HIS A 303 -11.35 -1.48 -0.02
CA HIS A 303 -12.77 -1.56 0.37
C HIS A 303 -13.16 -2.97 0.85
N GLY A 304 -14.33 -3.05 1.46
CA GLY A 304 -14.99 -4.32 1.74
C GLY A 304 -15.92 -4.74 0.60
N ARG A 305 -16.74 -5.74 0.86
CA ARG A 305 -17.74 -6.29 -0.06
C ARG A 305 -19.01 -6.63 0.69
N GLY A 306 -20.06 -6.99 -0.04
CA GLY A 306 -21.30 -7.48 0.54
C GLY A 306 -21.09 -8.57 1.58
N ARG A 307 -21.96 -8.55 2.61
CA ARG A 307 -21.90 -9.50 3.73
C ARG A 307 -22.64 -10.79 3.46
N GLU A 308 -23.63 -10.71 2.56
CA GLU A 308 -24.55 -11.80 2.31
C GLU A 308 -24.09 -12.67 1.12
N MET A 309 -24.67 -13.84 1.02
CA MET A 309 -24.33 -14.79 -0.06
C MET A 309 -24.65 -14.29 -1.48
N ASP A 310 -25.60 -13.37 -1.59
CA ASP A 310 -26.02 -12.86 -2.91
C ASP A 310 -25.24 -11.62 -3.33
N ASP A 311 -24.55 -10.95 -2.38
CA ASP A 311 -23.86 -9.68 -2.62
C ASP A 311 -22.33 -9.68 -2.34
N TRP A 312 -21.75 -10.77 -1.82
CA TRP A 312 -20.32 -10.88 -1.54
C TRP A 312 -19.44 -10.62 -2.77
N THR A 313 -19.97 -10.78 -3.97
CA THR A 313 -19.29 -10.50 -5.25
C THR A 313 -19.28 -9.01 -5.59
N SER A 314 -20.02 -8.20 -4.84
CA SER A 314 -20.30 -6.79 -5.15
C SER A 314 -19.79 -5.87 -4.07
N HIS A 315 -19.56 -4.62 -4.44
CA HIS A 315 -19.21 -3.51 -3.57
C HIS A 315 -19.81 -2.21 -4.12
N GLY A 316 -19.66 -1.10 -3.38
CA GLY A 316 -20.17 0.20 -3.77
C GLY A 316 -21.15 0.79 -2.74
N SER A 317 -21.64 2.00 -2.99
CA SER A 317 -22.46 2.77 -2.05
C SER A 317 -23.72 2.05 -1.58
N GLU A 318 -24.31 1.25 -2.45
CA GLU A 318 -25.58 0.54 -2.21
C GLU A 318 -25.39 -0.86 -1.60
N VAL A 319 -24.15 -1.31 -1.43
CA VAL A 319 -23.85 -2.66 -0.94
C VAL A 319 -23.36 -2.58 0.51
N PRO A 320 -24.18 -3.00 1.51
CA PRO A 320 -23.78 -3.00 2.91
C PRO A 320 -22.58 -3.92 3.15
N GLY A 321 -21.56 -3.42 3.85
CA GLY A 321 -20.30 -4.13 4.07
C GLY A 321 -19.13 -3.62 3.20
N SER A 322 -19.44 -2.92 2.09
CA SER A 322 -18.39 -2.33 1.24
C SER A 322 -17.55 -1.28 1.96
N GLU A 323 -18.09 -0.64 3.00
CA GLU A 323 -17.36 0.29 3.85
C GLU A 323 -16.45 -0.40 4.88
N GLU A 324 -16.58 -1.69 5.11
CA GLU A 324 -15.91 -2.42 6.18
C GLU A 324 -14.51 -2.80 5.77
N THR A 325 -13.53 -2.13 6.35
CA THR A 325 -12.12 -2.35 6.07
C THR A 325 -11.35 -2.75 7.34
N TRP A 326 -10.06 -2.91 7.20
CA TRP A 326 -9.14 -3.26 8.28
C TRP A 326 -7.77 -2.67 8.00
N ILE A 327 -6.96 -2.47 9.05
CA ILE A 327 -5.59 -1.99 8.96
C ILE A 327 -4.73 -2.83 9.91
N ALA A 328 -3.55 -3.24 9.46
CA ALA A 328 -2.55 -3.90 10.29
C ALA A 328 -1.19 -3.20 10.12
N ILE A 329 -0.47 -3.00 11.22
CA ILE A 329 0.79 -2.27 11.24
C ILE A 329 1.80 -3.06 12.03
N PHE A 330 2.97 -3.31 11.44
CA PHE A 330 4.04 -4.12 12.00
C PHE A 330 5.38 -3.43 11.79
N GLY A 331 6.14 -3.21 12.85
CA GLY A 331 7.43 -2.54 12.74
C GLY A 331 8.12 -2.33 14.07
N PRO A 332 9.35 -1.82 14.06
CA PRO A 332 10.16 -1.70 15.29
C PRO A 332 9.60 -0.72 16.32
N ASP A 333 8.79 0.25 15.89
CA ASP A 333 8.19 1.26 16.77
C ASP A 333 6.71 0.98 17.07
N THR A 334 6.17 -0.12 16.54
CA THR A 334 4.77 -0.50 16.76
C THR A 334 4.68 -1.49 17.90
N PRO A 335 3.85 -1.22 18.94
CA PRO A 335 3.73 -2.12 20.10
C PRO A 335 3.09 -3.46 19.72
N ASN A 336 3.54 -4.53 20.36
CA ASN A 336 3.06 -5.89 20.14
C ASN A 336 1.73 -6.14 20.85
N ARG A 337 0.64 -5.54 20.36
CA ARG A 337 -0.70 -5.65 20.96
C ARG A 337 -1.61 -6.66 20.24
N GLY A 338 -1.23 -7.10 19.03
CA GLY A 338 -2.07 -7.96 18.21
C GLY A 338 -3.38 -7.30 17.80
N GLU A 339 -4.48 -8.02 17.88
CA GLU A 339 -5.81 -7.48 17.56
C GLU A 339 -6.27 -6.48 18.61
N ILE A 340 -6.52 -5.25 18.19
CA ILE A 340 -7.03 -4.18 19.08
C ILE A 340 -8.52 -4.41 19.34
N HIS A 341 -8.93 -4.26 20.58
CA HIS A 341 -10.30 -4.40 21.03
C HIS A 341 -10.93 -3.04 21.32
N GLY A 342 -12.19 -2.88 20.95
CA GLY A 342 -12.93 -1.66 21.21
C GLY A 342 -12.53 -0.50 20.29
N THR A 343 -12.76 0.70 20.78
CA THR A 343 -12.55 1.97 20.07
C THR A 343 -11.14 2.51 20.29
N PRO A 344 -10.66 3.48 19.48
CA PRO A 344 -11.44 4.37 18.63
C PRO A 344 -11.86 3.76 17.28
N VAL A 345 -12.78 4.46 16.60
CA VAL A 345 -13.15 4.16 15.21
C VAL A 345 -12.16 4.84 14.29
N TYR A 346 -11.54 4.07 13.42
CA TYR A 346 -10.62 4.57 12.40
C TYR A 346 -11.22 4.50 10.99
N THR A 347 -10.62 5.25 10.08
CA THR A 347 -10.93 5.19 8.64
C THR A 347 -9.66 5.00 7.84
N GLN A 348 -9.79 4.64 6.59
CA GLN A 348 -8.64 4.53 5.67
C GLN A 348 -7.87 5.87 5.54
N SER A 349 -8.53 6.99 5.81
CA SER A 349 -7.91 8.32 5.81
C SER A 349 -6.77 8.48 6.84
N HIS A 350 -6.74 7.66 7.90
CA HIS A 350 -5.70 7.74 8.94
C HIS A 350 -4.34 7.15 8.49
N ILE A 351 -4.33 6.36 7.41
CA ILE A 351 -3.12 5.67 6.94
C ILE A 351 -2.03 6.66 6.55
N ALA A 352 -2.35 7.69 5.75
CA ALA A 352 -1.37 8.68 5.31
C ALA A 352 -0.70 9.40 6.50
N ALA A 353 -1.49 9.83 7.48
CA ALA A 353 -0.98 10.48 8.68
C ALA A 353 -0.10 9.55 9.53
N THR A 354 -0.47 8.28 9.63
CA THR A 354 0.31 7.26 10.35
C THR A 354 1.68 7.05 9.68
N ILE A 355 1.70 6.95 8.35
CA ILE A 355 2.95 6.83 7.58
C ILE A 355 3.84 8.08 7.78
N LEU A 356 3.27 9.28 7.72
CA LEU A 356 4.01 10.53 7.93
C LEU A 356 4.62 10.59 9.33
N ARG A 357 3.90 10.15 10.36
CA ARG A 357 4.40 10.13 11.73
C ARG A 357 5.60 9.19 11.89
N PHE A 358 5.66 8.03 11.21
CA PHE A 358 6.85 7.18 11.20
C PHE A 358 8.09 7.90 10.64
N TYR A 359 7.91 8.85 9.73
CA TYR A 359 9.01 9.69 9.21
C TYR A 359 9.26 10.97 10.03
N GLY A 360 8.51 11.20 11.11
CA GLY A 360 8.59 12.44 11.88
C GLY A 360 8.13 13.68 11.10
N LEU A 361 7.24 13.50 10.13
CA LEU A 361 6.73 14.57 9.27
C LEU A 361 5.37 15.06 9.76
N GLU A 362 5.16 16.37 9.71
CA GLU A 362 3.91 17.00 10.10
C GLU A 362 2.81 16.78 9.05
N VAL A 363 1.69 16.19 9.46
CA VAL A 363 0.53 15.89 8.59
C VAL A 363 -0.01 17.17 7.93
N GLY A 364 -0.09 18.30 8.65
CA GLY A 364 -0.61 19.56 8.14
C GLY A 364 0.19 20.17 6.99
N ARG A 365 1.47 19.80 6.81
CA ARG A 365 2.28 20.22 5.66
C ARG A 365 1.93 19.42 4.40
N PHE A 366 1.54 18.16 4.56
CA PHE A 366 1.04 17.33 3.47
C PHE A 366 -0.39 17.72 3.11
N ASN A 367 -1.28 17.66 4.09
CA ASN A 367 -2.69 17.95 3.89
C ASN A 367 -3.33 18.46 5.20
N GLN A 368 -3.78 19.71 5.21
CA GLN A 368 -4.42 20.32 6.39
C GLN A 368 -5.76 19.71 6.77
N GLN A 369 -6.37 18.93 5.87
CA GLN A 369 -7.66 18.26 6.06
C GLN A 369 -7.52 16.76 6.27
N ALA A 370 -6.28 16.22 6.30
CA ALA A 370 -6.05 14.82 6.60
C ALA A 370 -6.44 14.49 8.04
N GLU A 371 -6.87 13.26 8.25
CA GLU A 371 -7.07 12.74 9.60
C GLU A 371 -5.76 12.65 10.36
N GLY A 372 -5.83 12.49 11.69
CA GLY A 372 -4.67 12.20 12.53
C GLY A 372 -4.13 10.78 12.33
N PRO A 373 -2.96 10.46 12.91
CA PRO A 373 -2.40 9.11 12.86
C PRO A 373 -3.22 8.14 13.72
N ILE A 374 -3.02 6.84 13.47
CA ILE A 374 -3.52 5.75 14.31
C ILE A 374 -2.63 5.69 15.54
N GLU A 375 -3.15 6.12 16.68
CA GLU A 375 -2.36 6.23 17.93
C GLU A 375 -1.89 4.88 18.44
N GLU A 376 -2.66 3.82 18.26
CA GLU A 376 -2.31 2.45 18.65
C GLU A 376 -1.08 1.90 17.91
N ALA A 377 -0.71 2.49 16.78
CA ALA A 377 0.49 2.11 16.02
C ALA A 377 1.80 2.57 16.69
N PHE A 378 1.71 3.39 17.73
CA PHE A 378 2.86 3.94 18.44
C PHE A 378 2.79 3.56 19.92
N GLU A 379 3.96 3.42 20.54
CA GLU A 379 3.99 3.34 21.99
C GLU A 379 3.53 4.68 22.54
N GLY A 380 2.56 4.66 23.47
CA GLY A 380 2.09 5.88 24.10
C GLY A 380 3.25 6.57 24.82
N ASP A 381 3.38 7.88 24.64
CA ASP A 381 4.23 8.70 25.48
C ASP A 381 3.78 8.54 26.93
N GLY A 382 4.35 7.53 27.62
CA GLY A 382 4.27 7.37 29.07
C GLY A 382 2.90 6.95 29.61
N ASP A 383 2.61 5.66 29.64
CA ASP A 383 1.86 5.08 30.75
C ASP A 383 2.85 4.83 31.93
N GLU A 384 3.32 5.92 32.53
CA GLU A 384 3.83 5.88 33.91
C GLU A 384 2.60 5.61 34.80
N SER A 385 2.25 4.34 34.95
CA SER A 385 1.37 3.91 36.03
C SER A 385 2.04 4.33 37.33
N PRO A 386 1.41 5.18 38.17
CA PRO A 386 1.96 5.45 39.49
C PRO A 386 1.94 4.17 40.32
N SER A 387 3.14 3.77 40.73
CA SER A 387 3.43 2.68 41.69
C SER A 387 2.68 2.80 43.01
#